data_71948450b372aee673de95fb12514d64
#
_entry.id   71948450b372aee673de95fb12514d64
#
_cell.length_a   1.000
_cell.length_b   1.000
_cell.length_c   1.000
_cell.angle_alpha   90.00
_cell.angle_beta   90.00
_cell.angle_gamma   90.00
#
_symmetry.space_group_name_H-M   'P 1'
#
loop_
_entity.id
_entity.type
_entity.pdbx_description
1 polymer ?
#
loop_
_entity_poly.entity_id
_entity_poly.type
_entity_poly.pdbx_seq_one_letter_code
_entity_poly.pdbx_strand_id
1 'polypeptide(L)'
;MAEHLRALVGLLHVMERTDLQQIQAFTHHSKTSVIGEDPEGEAVRPKSIGLLVIEMFTRFFHAKTHFGAMLRHSFGNILAEDQKMVPKGLHQKMIIQSRVFLAGYLCLILASLMLQTWMLVLYLVLPRSLGTFLHDLCSRTQHTALAVNDPDYRMNTRTIMLGPVLRFLYWNMNYHLEHHLLSLIHISEPTRRS
;
A
#
# COMPACT_ATOMS: atom_id res chain seq x y z
N MET A 1 26.21 -13.89 -4.97
CA MET A 1 25.16 -13.45 -5.92
C MET A 1 23.78 -13.44 -5.29
N ALA A 2 23.32 -14.52 -4.65
CA ALA A 2 22.00 -14.57 -4.00
C ALA A 2 21.82 -13.59 -2.83
N GLU A 3 22.84 -13.32 -2.04
CA GLU A 3 22.79 -12.37 -0.91
C GLU A 3 22.68 -10.91 -1.39
N HIS A 4 23.43 -10.55 -2.43
CA HIS A 4 23.34 -9.19 -2.99
C HIS A 4 21.97 -8.94 -3.63
N LEU A 5 21.36 -9.98 -4.19
CA LEU A 5 20.00 -9.90 -4.73
C LEU A 5 18.96 -9.73 -3.63
N ARG A 6 19.09 -10.47 -2.53
CA ARG A 6 18.22 -10.30 -1.35
C ARG A 6 18.37 -8.91 -0.74
N ALA A 7 19.60 -8.40 -0.65
CA ALA A 7 19.88 -7.05 -0.16
C ALA A 7 19.25 -5.99 -1.08
N LEU A 8 19.35 -6.14 -2.41
CA LEU A 8 18.74 -5.23 -3.37
C LEU A 8 17.21 -5.26 -3.30
N VAL A 9 16.61 -6.44 -3.25
CA VAL A 9 15.15 -6.61 -3.08
C VAL A 9 14.70 -6.05 -1.74
N GLY A 10 15.45 -6.29 -0.66
CA GLY A 10 15.19 -5.71 0.65
C GLY A 10 15.31 -4.19 0.65
N LEU A 11 16.32 -3.63 -0.01
CA LEU A 11 16.50 -2.18 -0.16
C LEU A 11 15.34 -1.56 -0.93
N LEU A 12 14.89 -2.18 -2.02
CA LEU A 12 13.73 -1.71 -2.79
C LEU A 12 12.43 -1.77 -1.96
N HIS A 13 12.25 -2.82 -1.13
CA HIS A 13 11.10 -2.92 -0.21
C HIS A 13 11.15 -1.88 0.91
N VAL A 14 12.33 -1.59 1.46
CA VAL A 14 12.50 -0.55 2.49
C VAL A 14 12.31 0.85 1.88
N MET A 15 12.75 1.05 0.65
CA MET A 15 12.51 2.30 -0.08
C MET A 15 11.05 2.49 -0.47
N GLU A 16 10.26 1.42 -0.59
CA GLU A 16 8.81 1.49 -0.85
C GLU A 16 8.00 2.05 0.34
N ARG A 17 8.56 2.14 1.53
CA ARG A 17 7.99 2.93 2.64
C ARG A 17 8.19 4.42 2.37
N THR A 18 7.54 4.88 1.32
CA THR A 18 7.57 6.27 0.91
C THR A 18 6.78 7.11 1.91
N ASP A 19 7.16 8.37 2.07
CA ASP A 19 6.37 9.32 2.88
C ASP A 19 4.91 9.39 2.40
N LEU A 20 4.67 9.15 1.10
CA LEU A 20 3.31 9.07 0.55
C LEU A 20 2.51 7.92 1.19
N GLN A 21 3.08 6.72 1.31
CA GLN A 21 2.40 5.60 1.97
C GLN A 21 2.18 5.86 3.46
N GLN A 22 3.13 6.50 4.14
CA GLN A 22 2.95 6.90 5.53
C GLN A 22 1.84 7.94 5.67
N ILE A 23 1.78 8.92 4.78
CA ILE A 23 0.72 9.93 4.76
C ILE A 23 -0.64 9.29 4.44
N GLN A 24 -0.68 8.36 3.48
CA GLN A 24 -1.91 7.61 3.16
C GLN A 24 -2.38 6.78 4.35
N ALA A 25 -1.48 6.03 5.00
CA ALA A 25 -1.80 5.28 6.21
C ALA A 25 -2.27 6.20 7.34
N PHE A 26 -1.59 7.32 7.58
CA PHE A 26 -2.01 8.33 8.57
C PHE A 26 -3.39 8.88 8.25
N THR A 27 -3.66 9.23 6.99
CA THR A 27 -4.96 9.76 6.55
C THR A 27 -6.05 8.71 6.71
N HIS A 28 -5.78 7.46 6.34
CA HIS A 28 -6.70 6.34 6.55
C HIS A 28 -7.02 6.15 8.04
N HIS A 29 -6.03 6.10 8.92
CA HIS A 29 -6.25 5.93 10.37
C HIS A 29 -6.99 7.09 11.02
N SER A 30 -6.80 8.31 10.53
CA SER A 30 -7.48 9.50 11.06
C SER A 30 -8.87 9.76 10.46
N LYS A 31 -9.13 9.21 9.26
CA LYS A 31 -10.34 9.43 8.47
C LYS A 31 -10.92 8.13 7.91
N THR A 32 -10.79 7.06 8.67
CA THR A 32 -11.25 5.72 8.28
C THR A 32 -12.70 5.74 7.83
N SER A 33 -12.98 5.23 6.64
CA SER A 33 -14.31 5.16 6.03
C SER A 33 -15.03 6.51 5.82
N VAL A 34 -14.31 7.63 5.87
CA VAL A 34 -14.86 8.94 5.51
C VAL A 34 -14.88 9.06 3.99
N ILE A 35 -16.06 9.17 3.41
CA ILE A 35 -16.25 9.19 1.96
C ILE A 35 -15.54 10.39 1.33
N GLY A 36 -14.64 10.12 0.37
CA GLY A 36 -13.89 11.13 -0.37
C GLY A 36 -12.63 11.66 0.33
N GLU A 37 -12.36 11.23 1.58
CA GLU A 37 -11.18 11.63 2.35
C GLU A 37 -10.29 10.45 2.72
N ASP A 38 -10.87 9.25 2.87
CA ASP A 38 -10.12 8.02 3.13
C ASP A 38 -9.49 7.50 1.83
N PRO A 39 -8.16 7.40 1.72
CA PRO A 39 -7.48 6.86 0.54
C PRO A 39 -7.76 5.36 0.31
N GLU A 40 -8.20 4.63 1.35
CA GLU A 40 -8.60 3.22 1.27
C GLU A 40 -10.13 3.03 1.18
N GLY A 41 -10.88 4.10 1.02
CA GLY A 41 -12.34 4.19 1.16
C GLY A 41 -13.18 3.37 0.19
N GLU A 42 -12.60 2.56 -0.70
CA GLU A 42 -13.34 1.61 -1.54
C GLU A 42 -13.91 0.41 -0.75
N ALA A 43 -13.51 0.24 0.52
CA ALA A 43 -13.92 -0.90 1.35
C ALA A 43 -15.39 -0.84 1.83
N VAL A 44 -16.05 0.29 1.64
CA VAL A 44 -17.36 0.60 2.25
C VAL A 44 -18.51 -0.29 1.75
N ARG A 45 -18.47 -0.77 0.52
CA ARG A 45 -19.55 -1.59 -0.05
C ARG A 45 -19.14 -3.04 -0.22
N PRO A 46 -19.97 -4.00 0.26
CA PRO A 46 -19.70 -5.40 0.01
C PRO A 46 -19.70 -5.67 -1.50
N LYS A 47 -18.67 -6.34 -1.99
CA LYS A 47 -18.56 -6.80 -3.37
C LYS A 47 -18.87 -8.29 -3.43
N SER A 48 -19.46 -8.75 -4.52
CA SER A 48 -19.63 -10.19 -4.73
C SER A 48 -18.28 -10.89 -4.87
N ILE A 49 -18.19 -12.14 -4.42
CA ILE A 49 -16.97 -12.96 -4.53
C ILE A 49 -16.49 -13.03 -5.99
N GLY A 50 -17.43 -13.16 -6.95
CA GLY A 50 -17.09 -13.17 -8.37
C GLY A 50 -16.41 -11.88 -8.83
N LEU A 51 -16.87 -10.72 -8.35
CA LEU A 51 -16.27 -9.44 -8.65
C LEU A 51 -14.87 -9.31 -8.01
N LEU A 52 -14.70 -9.81 -6.77
CA LEU A 52 -13.38 -9.84 -6.11
C LEU A 52 -12.38 -10.71 -6.88
N VAL A 53 -12.83 -11.86 -7.41
CA VAL A 53 -11.99 -12.73 -8.24
C VAL A 53 -11.61 -12.02 -9.54
N ILE A 54 -12.56 -11.35 -10.19
CA ILE A 54 -12.28 -10.54 -11.40
C ILE A 54 -11.28 -9.43 -11.07
N GLU A 55 -11.47 -8.72 -9.97
CA GLU A 55 -10.54 -7.67 -9.52
C GLU A 55 -9.13 -8.22 -9.22
N MET A 56 -9.01 -9.43 -8.72
CA MET A 56 -7.72 -10.11 -8.54
C MET A 56 -6.92 -10.20 -9.84
N PHE A 57 -7.57 -10.59 -10.94
CA PHE A 57 -6.93 -10.67 -12.25
C PHE A 57 -6.75 -9.29 -12.90
N THR A 58 -7.68 -8.36 -12.66
CA THR A 58 -7.62 -6.99 -13.20
C THR A 58 -6.70 -6.07 -12.40
N ARG A 59 -6.30 -6.45 -11.20
CA ARG A 59 -5.27 -5.70 -10.43
C ARG A 59 -3.91 -5.62 -11.10
N PHE A 60 -3.61 -6.53 -11.99
CA PHE A 60 -2.51 -6.32 -12.93
C PHE A 60 -2.67 -4.98 -13.68
N PHE A 61 -3.89 -4.55 -13.97
CA PHE A 61 -4.17 -3.24 -14.57
C PHE A 61 -4.08 -2.08 -13.57
N HIS A 62 -4.31 -2.32 -12.26
CA HIS A 62 -4.03 -1.31 -11.22
C HIS A 62 -2.52 -1.10 -11.01
N ALA A 63 -1.69 -2.11 -11.22
CA ALA A 63 -0.24 -1.90 -11.33
C ALA A 63 0.08 -0.90 -12.45
N LYS A 64 -0.70 -0.90 -13.54
CA LYS A 64 -0.59 0.08 -14.63
C LYS A 64 -0.94 1.51 -14.17
N THR A 65 -1.96 1.69 -13.33
CA THR A 65 -2.30 3.00 -12.78
C THR A 65 -1.25 3.50 -11.78
N HIS A 66 -0.74 2.64 -10.90
CA HIS A 66 0.35 2.95 -9.99
C HIS A 66 1.64 3.32 -10.73
N PHE A 67 2.01 2.53 -11.75
CA PHE A 67 3.16 2.82 -12.57
C PHE A 67 2.98 4.13 -13.36
N GLY A 68 1.77 4.36 -13.87
CA GLY A 68 1.39 5.60 -14.54
C GLY A 68 1.47 6.82 -13.64
N ALA A 69 1.03 6.70 -12.38
CA ALA A 69 1.15 7.75 -11.37
C ALA A 69 2.63 8.04 -11.07
N MET A 70 3.42 7.00 -10.79
CA MET A 70 4.86 7.12 -10.54
C MET A 70 5.60 7.77 -11.72
N LEU A 71 5.24 7.41 -12.95
CA LEU A 71 5.81 8.02 -14.15
C LEU A 71 5.46 9.51 -14.23
N ARG A 72 4.21 9.89 -14.00
CA ARG A 72 3.80 11.32 -13.99
C ARG A 72 4.51 12.09 -12.89
N HIS A 73 4.58 11.55 -11.67
CA HIS A 73 5.27 12.17 -10.55
C HIS A 73 6.75 12.41 -10.87
N SER A 74 7.40 11.46 -11.53
CA SER A 74 8.82 11.59 -11.90
C SER A 74 9.10 12.78 -12.84
N PHE A 75 8.11 13.18 -13.65
CA PHE A 75 8.16 14.39 -14.49
C PHE A 75 7.67 15.65 -13.76
N GLY A 76 7.38 15.55 -12.46
CA GLY A 76 6.87 16.68 -11.66
C GLY A 76 5.36 16.93 -11.80
N ASN A 77 4.65 16.08 -12.53
CA ASN A 77 3.20 16.18 -12.72
C ASN A 77 2.49 15.34 -11.66
N ILE A 78 2.26 15.97 -10.49
CA ILE A 78 1.61 15.30 -9.35
C ILE A 78 0.11 15.24 -9.60
N LEU A 79 -0.49 14.07 -9.37
CA LEU A 79 -1.92 13.86 -9.54
C LEU A 79 -2.71 14.74 -8.56
N ALA A 80 -3.89 15.20 -8.98
CA ALA A 80 -4.74 16.10 -8.18
C ALA A 80 -5.17 15.48 -6.84
N GLU A 81 -5.35 14.15 -6.81
CA GLU A 81 -5.68 13.39 -5.60
C GLU A 81 -4.50 13.43 -4.61
N ASP A 82 -3.29 13.17 -5.08
CA ASP A 82 -2.08 13.20 -4.25
C ASP A 82 -1.75 14.62 -3.78
N GLN A 83 -2.05 15.66 -4.59
CA GLN A 83 -1.87 17.06 -4.18
C GLN A 83 -2.76 17.46 -3.00
N LYS A 84 -3.94 16.84 -2.86
CA LYS A 84 -4.83 17.10 -1.72
C LYS A 84 -4.32 16.47 -0.43
N MET A 85 -3.69 15.28 -0.53
CA MET A 85 -3.24 14.52 0.63
C MET A 85 -1.83 14.90 1.07
N VAL A 86 -0.94 15.20 0.11
CA VAL A 86 0.49 15.42 0.39
C VAL A 86 0.78 16.91 0.57
N PRO A 87 1.34 17.32 1.71
CA PRO A 87 1.77 18.71 1.92
C PRO A 87 2.72 19.18 0.81
N LYS A 88 2.59 20.43 0.36
CA LYS A 88 3.41 21.00 -0.72
C LYS A 88 4.91 20.88 -0.50
N GLY A 89 5.36 20.96 0.76
CA GLY A 89 6.77 20.78 1.13
C GLY A 89 7.34 19.39 0.84
N LEU A 90 6.51 18.37 0.69
CA LEU A 90 6.91 16.99 0.40
C LEU A 90 6.80 16.63 -1.09
N HIS A 91 6.23 17.50 -1.93
CA HIS A 91 6.09 17.23 -3.37
C HIS A 91 7.43 16.94 -4.05
N GLN A 92 8.47 17.71 -3.71
CA GLN A 92 9.81 17.50 -4.28
C GLN A 92 10.39 16.12 -3.88
N LYS A 93 10.16 15.71 -2.63
CA LYS A 93 10.59 14.41 -2.15
C LYS A 93 9.87 13.27 -2.90
N MET A 94 8.57 13.39 -3.12
CA MET A 94 7.77 12.45 -3.89
C MET A 94 8.25 12.32 -5.35
N ILE A 95 8.62 13.44 -5.99
CA ILE A 95 9.19 13.45 -7.34
C ILE A 95 10.52 12.69 -7.37
N ILE A 96 11.41 12.97 -6.42
CA ILE A 96 12.71 12.30 -6.31
C ILE A 96 12.53 10.81 -6.09
N GLN A 97 11.66 10.41 -5.17
CA GLN A 97 11.34 9.01 -4.90
C GLN A 97 10.83 8.30 -6.15
N SER A 98 9.91 8.92 -6.89
CA SER A 98 9.38 8.36 -8.14
C SER A 98 10.48 8.13 -9.18
N ARG A 99 11.44 9.04 -9.29
CA ARG A 99 12.61 8.90 -10.18
C ARG A 99 13.51 7.75 -9.73
N VAL A 100 13.78 7.63 -8.43
CA VAL A 100 14.61 6.55 -7.87
C VAL A 100 13.97 5.20 -8.14
N PHE A 101 12.65 5.06 -7.95
CA PHE A 101 11.93 3.82 -8.25
C PHE A 101 11.98 3.47 -9.73
N LEU A 102 11.73 4.44 -10.62
CA LEU A 102 11.81 4.20 -12.07
C LEU A 102 13.21 3.79 -12.49
N ALA A 103 14.24 4.45 -11.95
CA ALA A 103 15.63 4.06 -12.19
C ALA A 103 15.91 2.64 -11.69
N GLY A 104 15.42 2.27 -10.49
CA GLY A 104 15.53 0.92 -9.94
C GLY A 104 14.87 -0.13 -10.84
N TYR A 105 13.64 0.11 -11.31
CA TYR A 105 12.96 -0.79 -12.25
C TYR A 105 13.72 -0.92 -13.57
N LEU A 106 14.23 0.18 -14.10
CA LEU A 106 15.04 0.16 -15.33
C LEU A 106 16.33 -0.65 -15.13
N CYS A 107 17.05 -0.42 -14.03
CA CYS A 107 18.24 -1.21 -13.68
C CYS A 107 17.94 -2.71 -13.59
N LEU A 108 16.82 -3.10 -13.01
CA LEU A 108 16.42 -4.50 -12.91
C LEU A 108 16.09 -5.12 -14.26
N ILE A 109 15.41 -4.39 -15.12
CA ILE A 109 15.12 -4.84 -16.49
C ILE A 109 16.43 -5.02 -17.26
N LEU A 110 17.34 -4.04 -17.21
CA LEU A 110 18.63 -4.11 -17.87
C LEU A 110 19.48 -5.25 -17.31
N ALA A 111 19.51 -5.45 -16.00
CA ALA A 111 20.20 -6.58 -15.37
C ALA A 111 19.61 -7.93 -15.81
N SER A 112 18.27 -8.04 -15.90
CA SER A 112 17.59 -9.22 -16.42
C SER A 112 18.01 -9.53 -17.86
N LEU A 113 18.07 -8.52 -18.71
CA LEU A 113 18.50 -8.66 -20.10
C LEU A 113 19.99 -9.08 -20.19
N MET A 114 20.86 -8.43 -19.42
CA MET A 114 22.30 -8.76 -19.41
C MET A 114 22.59 -10.16 -18.89
N LEU A 115 21.86 -10.60 -17.85
CA LEU A 115 22.00 -11.93 -17.26
C LEU A 115 21.16 -13.00 -17.98
N GLN A 116 20.45 -12.61 -19.04
CA GLN A 116 19.54 -13.48 -19.80
C GLN A 116 18.58 -14.27 -18.90
N THR A 117 18.07 -13.65 -17.83
CA THR A 117 17.17 -14.29 -16.87
C THR A 117 15.98 -13.40 -16.55
N TRP A 118 14.79 -13.96 -16.61
CA TRP A 118 13.55 -13.28 -16.21
C TRP A 118 13.27 -13.37 -14.70
N MET A 119 14.07 -14.10 -13.96
CA MET A 119 13.87 -14.33 -12.53
C MET A 119 13.81 -13.03 -11.74
N LEU A 120 14.62 -12.01 -12.06
CA LEU A 120 14.62 -10.72 -11.37
C LEU A 120 13.30 -10.00 -11.53
N VAL A 121 12.76 -9.96 -12.75
CA VAL A 121 11.45 -9.34 -13.05
C VAL A 121 10.32 -10.14 -12.39
N LEU A 122 10.36 -11.47 -12.46
CA LEU A 122 9.37 -12.35 -11.86
C LEU A 122 9.32 -12.19 -10.33
N TYR A 123 10.45 -12.12 -9.64
CA TYR A 123 10.51 -11.91 -8.19
C TYR A 123 9.98 -10.55 -7.75
N LEU A 124 9.96 -9.57 -8.60
CA LEU A 124 9.40 -8.24 -8.29
C LEU A 124 7.92 -8.12 -8.67
N VAL A 125 7.56 -8.61 -9.84
CA VAL A 125 6.21 -8.43 -10.39
C VAL A 125 5.23 -9.44 -9.80
N LEU A 126 5.61 -10.72 -9.67
CA LEU A 126 4.72 -11.78 -9.18
C LEU A 126 4.26 -11.56 -7.73
N PRO A 127 5.13 -11.33 -6.74
CA PRO A 127 4.69 -11.11 -5.36
C PRO A 127 3.77 -9.90 -5.24
N ARG A 128 4.06 -8.83 -5.98
CA ARG A 128 3.24 -7.62 -5.97
C ARG A 128 1.86 -7.86 -6.59
N SER A 129 1.79 -8.66 -7.64
CA SER A 129 0.51 -8.93 -8.33
C SER A 129 -0.34 -9.99 -7.61
N LEU A 130 0.29 -11.04 -7.06
CA LEU A 130 -0.42 -12.15 -6.44
C LEU A 130 -0.64 -11.95 -4.93
N GLY A 131 0.31 -11.31 -4.23
CA GLY A 131 0.24 -11.11 -2.78
C GLY A 131 -0.84 -10.12 -2.37
N THR A 132 -1.17 -9.16 -3.21
CA THR A 132 -2.18 -8.13 -2.92
C THR A 132 -3.60 -8.69 -2.80
N PHE A 133 -3.93 -9.80 -3.45
CA PHE A 133 -5.28 -10.38 -3.39
C PHE A 133 -5.68 -10.80 -1.97
N LEU A 134 -4.83 -11.57 -1.29
CA LEU A 134 -5.12 -12.03 0.07
C LEU A 134 -5.18 -10.85 1.04
N HIS A 135 -4.26 -9.91 0.88
CA HIS A 135 -4.27 -8.67 1.66
C HIS A 135 -5.60 -7.92 1.49
N ASP A 136 -6.04 -7.70 0.26
CA ASP A 136 -7.28 -7.00 -0.03
C ASP A 136 -8.53 -7.70 0.48
N LEU A 137 -8.58 -9.02 0.31
CA LEU A 137 -9.69 -9.81 0.84
C LEU A 137 -9.81 -9.62 2.35
N CYS A 138 -8.69 -9.71 3.06
CA CYS A 138 -8.66 -9.51 4.50
C CYS A 138 -8.97 -8.05 4.89
N SER A 139 -8.34 -7.07 4.26
CA SER A 139 -8.55 -5.65 4.54
C SER A 139 -10.01 -5.24 4.31
N ARG A 140 -10.61 -5.65 3.19
CA ARG A 140 -12.03 -5.37 2.92
C ARG A 140 -12.97 -5.95 3.99
N THR A 141 -12.71 -7.16 4.48
CA THR A 141 -13.56 -7.76 5.54
C THR A 141 -13.51 -6.99 6.84
N GLN A 142 -12.46 -6.19 7.07
CA GLN A 142 -12.28 -5.40 8.29
C GLN A 142 -13.08 -4.10 8.30
N HIS A 143 -13.49 -3.58 7.13
CA HIS A 143 -14.23 -2.32 6.99
C HIS A 143 -15.60 -2.46 6.33
N THR A 144 -15.83 -3.53 5.53
CA THR A 144 -17.06 -3.70 4.76
C THR A 144 -18.30 -3.83 5.65
N ALA A 145 -19.40 -3.16 5.25
CA ALA A 145 -20.70 -3.18 5.92
C ALA A 145 -20.67 -2.66 7.37
N LEU A 146 -19.74 -1.78 7.67
CA LEU A 146 -19.68 -1.01 8.91
C LEU A 146 -20.12 0.43 8.68
N ALA A 147 -20.11 1.26 9.73
CA ALA A 147 -20.48 2.67 9.64
C ALA A 147 -19.55 3.43 8.68
N VAL A 148 -20.10 4.43 8.02
CA VAL A 148 -19.36 5.37 7.16
C VAL A 148 -19.57 6.78 7.68
N ASN A 149 -18.56 7.64 7.44
CA ASN A 149 -18.55 9.02 7.91
C ASN A 149 -18.72 9.13 9.44
N ASP A 150 -18.30 8.10 10.17
CA ASP A 150 -18.28 8.09 11.63
C ASP A 150 -16.84 8.32 12.10
N PRO A 151 -16.56 9.31 12.96
CA PRO A 151 -15.21 9.55 13.48
C PRO A 151 -14.73 8.48 14.47
N ASP A 152 -15.64 7.66 15.00
CA ASP A 152 -15.29 6.56 15.89
C ASP A 152 -14.87 5.32 15.09
N TYR A 153 -13.56 5.06 15.02
CA TYR A 153 -13.02 3.89 14.32
C TYR A 153 -13.56 2.55 14.83
N ARG A 154 -14.11 2.48 16.05
CA ARG A 154 -14.76 1.25 16.59
C ARG A 154 -16.05 0.93 15.84
N MET A 155 -16.66 1.91 15.21
CA MET A 155 -17.87 1.75 14.42
C MET A 155 -17.60 1.37 12.97
N ASN A 156 -16.40 1.67 12.45
CA ASN A 156 -16.03 1.48 11.05
C ASN A 156 -14.87 0.49 10.82
N THR A 157 -14.39 -0.15 11.90
CA THR A 157 -13.28 -1.11 11.86
C THR A 157 -13.59 -2.31 12.75
N ARG A 158 -13.17 -3.51 12.34
CA ARG A 158 -13.30 -4.72 13.14
C ARG A 158 -12.05 -5.60 13.09
N THR A 159 -11.78 -6.31 14.17
CA THR A 159 -10.87 -7.46 14.22
C THR A 159 -11.54 -8.68 13.64
N ILE A 160 -10.85 -9.43 12.79
CA ILE A 160 -11.33 -10.71 12.22
C ILE A 160 -10.55 -11.88 12.82
N MET A 161 -11.24 -12.97 13.10
CA MET A 161 -10.60 -14.17 13.65
C MET A 161 -10.13 -15.05 12.51
N LEU A 162 -8.81 -15.14 12.35
CA LEU A 162 -8.16 -15.98 11.33
C LEU A 162 -7.47 -17.18 11.98
N GLY A 163 -7.43 -18.30 11.27
CA GLY A 163 -6.60 -19.44 11.66
C GLY A 163 -5.10 -19.08 11.63
N PRO A 164 -4.24 -19.87 12.32
CA PRO A 164 -2.84 -19.52 12.53
C PRO A 164 -2.06 -19.29 11.23
N VAL A 165 -2.35 -20.06 10.19
CA VAL A 165 -1.68 -19.91 8.88
C VAL A 165 -2.04 -18.59 8.21
N LEU A 166 -3.34 -18.27 8.10
CA LEU A 166 -3.77 -17.00 7.48
C LEU A 166 -3.34 -15.81 8.32
N ARG A 167 -3.38 -15.93 9.65
CA ARG A 167 -2.89 -14.90 10.56
C ARG A 167 -1.41 -14.60 10.35
N PHE A 168 -0.59 -15.64 10.20
CA PHE A 168 0.84 -15.50 9.90
C PHE A 168 1.05 -14.86 8.52
N LEU A 169 0.37 -15.33 7.48
CA LEU A 169 0.46 -14.78 6.12
C LEU A 169 -0.02 -13.33 6.04
N TYR A 170 -0.95 -12.95 6.89
CA TYR A 170 -1.48 -11.58 6.98
C TYR A 170 -0.74 -10.72 8.03
N TRP A 171 0.41 -11.16 8.54
CA TRP A 171 1.27 -10.43 9.48
C TRP A 171 0.56 -9.97 10.76
N ASN A 172 -0.40 -10.74 11.25
CA ASN A 172 -1.28 -10.41 12.38
C ASN A 172 -2.11 -9.12 12.20
N MET A 173 -2.23 -8.59 10.98
CA MET A 173 -3.07 -7.45 10.66
C MET A 173 -4.57 -7.75 10.79
N ASN A 174 -4.94 -8.98 11.13
CA ASN A 174 -6.30 -9.36 11.51
C ASN A 174 -6.77 -8.66 12.79
N TYR A 175 -5.87 -8.23 13.67
CA TYR A 175 -6.13 -7.37 14.85
C TYR A 175 -6.22 -5.90 14.43
N HIS A 176 -7.14 -5.62 13.52
CA HIS A 176 -7.16 -4.33 12.81
C HIS A 176 -7.77 -3.20 13.65
N LEU A 177 -8.74 -3.51 14.50
CA LEU A 177 -9.28 -2.54 15.45
C LEU A 177 -8.21 -2.07 16.43
N GLU A 178 -7.43 -3.01 16.96
CA GLU A 178 -6.32 -2.73 17.86
C GLU A 178 -5.21 -1.97 17.13
N HIS A 179 -4.98 -2.29 15.85
CA HIS A 179 -4.03 -1.58 15.02
C HIS A 179 -4.42 -0.10 14.84
N HIS A 180 -5.68 0.20 14.54
CA HIS A 180 -6.18 1.57 14.47
C HIS A 180 -6.02 2.31 15.81
N LEU A 181 -6.38 1.65 16.91
CA LEU A 181 -6.26 2.22 18.26
C LEU A 181 -4.81 2.58 18.61
N LEU A 182 -3.90 1.64 18.44
CA LEU A 182 -2.48 1.83 18.80
C LEU A 182 -1.78 2.83 17.87
N SER A 183 -2.11 2.83 16.59
CA SER A 183 -1.53 3.78 15.63
C SER A 183 -1.91 5.22 15.97
N LEU A 184 -3.14 5.48 16.40
CA LEU A 184 -3.55 6.81 16.84
C LEU A 184 -2.82 7.27 18.11
N ILE A 185 -2.53 6.36 19.04
CA ILE A 185 -1.77 6.69 20.24
C ILE A 185 -0.33 7.07 19.88
N HIS A 186 0.32 6.33 18.97
CA HIS A 186 1.68 6.64 18.52
C HIS A 186 1.78 7.92 17.70
N ILE A 187 0.70 8.31 17.03
CA ILE A 187 0.61 9.54 16.24
C ILE A 187 0.40 10.77 17.13
N SER A 188 -0.37 10.62 18.21
CA SER A 188 -0.64 11.72 19.15
C SER A 188 0.49 12.00 20.15
N GLU A 189 1.48 11.10 20.28
CA GLU A 189 2.63 11.26 21.20
C GLU A 189 4.00 11.20 20.50
N PRO A 190 4.31 12.06 19.50
CA PRO A 190 5.64 12.05 18.87
C PRO A 190 6.77 12.61 19.74
N THR A 191 6.49 13.12 20.96
CA THR A 191 7.42 13.97 21.71
C THR A 191 7.94 13.42 23.04
N ARG A 192 7.71 12.14 23.36
CA ARG A 192 8.28 11.56 24.59
C ARG A 192 9.51 10.68 24.35
N ARG A 193 10.45 11.15 23.54
CA ARG A 193 11.84 10.65 23.52
C ARG A 193 12.78 11.85 23.53
N SER A 194 12.93 12.41 24.71
CA SER A 194 14.12 13.18 25.10
C SER A 194 14.87 12.40 26.14
#